data_707c64f4c68eae152b67baa189611a1b
#
_entry.id   707c64f4c68eae152b67baa189611a1b
#
_cell.length_a   1.000
_cell.length_b   1.000
_cell.length_c   1.000
_cell.angle_alpha   90.00
_cell.angle_beta   90.00
_cell.angle_gamma   90.00
#
_symmetry.space_group_name_H-M   'P 1'
#
loop_
_entity.id
_entity.type
_entity.pdbx_description
1 polymer ?
#
loop_
_entity_poly.entity_id
_entity_poly.type
_entity_poly.pdbx_seq_one_letter_code
_entity_poly.pdbx_strand_id
1 'polypeptide(L)'
;MGLTQEVANYVSKVSYKDIPSEVIRLARGFILDGLGVALAGSTDDCSRIVQAHVRQIGGKQKCAVLGTTLSAPAPKAALANGVAGHAMDYDDTQLSTSKKAVYGLLTHPTTPVLAAVLAVGERQKITGAEFLLAYIVGVEVECRIADSINPRHYQSGFHSTATVGGLGAVMAVGKILRLKENVLVRALGICASMASGLRENFGTMTKPLHAGRAAENGVTAALLAQSGFTAATNILEAQRGFFQVMAGGYDESKIAGRLGRPYFMQEPGISIKPYPSGSLSHPAQDLILDLVKAHDLHASDIESIEVGTNSNVPNALIYPMPKTALEAKFSIPFCMAIAVLERKAGIAQFVDSKVRQKRVVELMKRVTLYVDDELEALGFDQVRSRIRIKLHNGRTIEGRYDVARGHPERPMSWTELADKFKECAGLAVPADNAGRVIDLIARLAQLKTLNPLIRALGSSKARKKSSPRLIHASLQHTKEHKWNRTRKP
;
A
#
# COMPACT_ATOMS: atom_id res chain seq x y z
N MET A 1 -2.26 17.07 28.09
CA MET A 1 -1.97 15.62 27.85
C MET A 1 -1.08 15.61 26.61
N GLY A 2 0.08 14.94 26.63
CA GLY A 2 0.93 14.85 25.43
C GLY A 2 0.30 13.96 24.35
N LEU A 3 0.74 14.12 23.09
CA LEU A 3 0.14 13.39 21.95
C LEU A 3 0.30 11.87 22.06
N THR A 4 1.43 11.39 22.59
CA THR A 4 1.64 9.95 22.87
C THR A 4 0.55 9.41 23.78
N GLN A 5 0.24 10.14 24.83
CA GLN A 5 -0.78 9.79 25.82
C GLN A 5 -2.20 9.89 25.22
N GLU A 6 -2.45 10.90 24.38
CA GLU A 6 -3.73 11.10 23.72
C GLU A 6 -4.06 9.94 22.77
N VAL A 7 -3.08 9.50 21.95
CA VAL A 7 -3.22 8.33 21.09
C VAL A 7 -3.54 7.08 21.92
N ALA A 8 -2.79 6.82 22.99
CA ALA A 8 -3.02 5.65 23.84
C ALA A 8 -4.39 5.69 24.54
N ASN A 9 -4.82 6.87 25.00
CA ASN A 9 -6.12 7.09 25.61
C ASN A 9 -7.26 6.81 24.63
N TYR A 10 -7.19 7.37 23.40
CA TYR A 10 -8.15 7.09 22.33
C TYR A 10 -8.27 5.58 22.08
N VAL A 11 -7.14 4.91 21.81
CA VAL A 11 -7.11 3.47 21.53
C VAL A 11 -7.70 2.64 22.66
N SER A 12 -7.40 3.00 23.94
CA SER A 12 -7.91 2.26 25.10
C SER A 12 -9.43 2.38 25.22
N LYS A 13 -10.00 3.57 24.98
CA LYS A 13 -11.41 3.90 25.28
C LYS A 13 -12.37 3.59 24.16
N VAL A 14 -12.00 3.84 22.87
CA VAL A 14 -12.90 3.65 21.74
C VAL A 14 -13.44 2.22 21.68
N SER A 15 -14.73 2.07 21.45
CA SER A 15 -15.41 0.77 21.31
C SER A 15 -16.10 0.65 19.93
N TYR A 16 -16.50 -0.55 19.55
CA TYR A 16 -17.17 -0.79 18.27
C TYR A 16 -18.46 0.02 18.11
N LYS A 17 -19.15 0.32 19.23
CA LYS A 17 -20.38 1.11 19.24
C LYS A 17 -20.15 2.59 18.91
N ASP A 18 -18.93 3.07 19.10
CA ASP A 18 -18.54 4.45 18.85
C ASP A 18 -18.17 4.68 17.36
N ILE A 19 -18.07 3.59 16.56
CA ILE A 19 -17.70 3.69 15.16
C ILE A 19 -18.92 3.98 14.30
N PRO A 20 -18.92 5.08 13.51
CA PRO A 20 -20.00 5.38 12.58
C PRO A 20 -20.21 4.24 11.56
N SER A 21 -21.48 3.97 11.21
CA SER A 21 -21.82 2.91 10.25
C SER A 21 -21.15 3.08 8.89
N GLU A 22 -20.96 4.32 8.45
CA GLU A 22 -20.26 4.66 7.21
C GLU A 22 -18.78 4.25 7.27
N VAL A 23 -18.10 4.50 8.39
CA VAL A 23 -16.70 4.07 8.59
C VAL A 23 -16.59 2.55 8.56
N ILE A 24 -17.55 1.83 9.15
CA ILE A 24 -17.62 0.36 9.09
C ILE A 24 -17.82 -0.12 7.64
N ARG A 25 -18.66 0.57 6.87
CA ARG A 25 -18.88 0.26 5.45
C ARG A 25 -17.60 0.45 4.64
N LEU A 26 -16.90 1.58 4.81
CA LEU A 26 -15.64 1.89 4.15
C LEU A 26 -14.56 0.88 4.53
N ALA A 27 -14.40 0.58 5.83
CA ALA A 27 -13.42 -0.38 6.33
C ALA A 27 -13.59 -1.78 5.69
N ARG A 28 -14.82 -2.25 5.48
CA ARG A 28 -15.06 -3.52 4.77
C ARG A 28 -14.53 -3.49 3.34
N GLY A 29 -14.69 -2.36 2.63
CA GLY A 29 -14.16 -2.17 1.28
C GLY A 29 -12.63 -2.22 1.26
N PHE A 30 -11.96 -1.48 2.15
CA PHE A 30 -10.50 -1.49 2.27
C PHE A 30 -9.95 -2.86 2.68
N ILE A 31 -10.61 -3.56 3.61
CA ILE A 31 -10.23 -4.91 4.02
C ILE A 31 -10.37 -5.89 2.83
N LEU A 32 -11.48 -5.84 2.08
CA LEU A 32 -11.67 -6.70 0.90
C LEU A 32 -10.57 -6.46 -0.13
N ASP A 33 -10.28 -5.19 -0.42
CA ASP A 33 -9.22 -4.78 -1.32
C ASP A 33 -7.85 -5.28 -0.88
N GLY A 34 -7.45 -4.97 0.37
CA GLY A 34 -6.16 -5.37 0.94
C GLY A 34 -5.96 -6.89 0.98
N LEU A 35 -7.01 -7.67 1.28
CA LEU A 35 -6.97 -9.13 1.23
C LEU A 35 -6.76 -9.64 -0.20
N GLY A 36 -7.45 -9.05 -1.18
CA GLY A 36 -7.28 -9.39 -2.59
C GLY A 36 -5.85 -9.14 -3.06
N VAL A 37 -5.33 -7.94 -2.78
CA VAL A 37 -3.97 -7.55 -3.14
C VAL A 37 -2.93 -8.44 -2.46
N ALA A 38 -3.14 -8.80 -1.19
CA ALA A 38 -2.24 -9.71 -0.47
C ALA A 38 -2.27 -11.14 -1.07
N LEU A 39 -3.42 -11.63 -1.51
CA LEU A 39 -3.52 -12.92 -2.21
C LEU A 39 -2.75 -12.88 -3.54
N ALA A 40 -2.95 -11.85 -4.36
CA ALA A 40 -2.18 -11.67 -5.59
C ALA A 40 -0.68 -11.60 -5.32
N GLY A 41 -0.27 -10.73 -4.40
CA GLY A 41 1.12 -10.52 -4.03
C GLY A 41 1.77 -11.71 -3.36
N SER A 42 1.02 -12.65 -2.77
CA SER A 42 1.57 -13.91 -2.21
C SER A 42 2.26 -14.77 -3.26
N THR A 43 1.97 -14.53 -4.53
CA THR A 43 2.55 -15.24 -5.67
C THR A 43 3.77 -14.56 -6.27
N ASP A 44 4.09 -13.34 -5.84
CA ASP A 44 5.25 -12.57 -6.28
C ASP A 44 6.56 -13.15 -5.76
N ASP A 45 7.66 -12.93 -6.47
CA ASP A 45 8.97 -13.48 -6.11
C ASP A 45 9.48 -12.94 -4.77
N CYS A 46 9.26 -11.65 -4.48
CA CYS A 46 9.65 -11.09 -3.17
C CYS A 46 8.90 -11.79 -2.02
N SER A 47 7.62 -12.09 -2.21
CA SER A 47 6.82 -12.83 -1.22
C SER A 47 7.28 -14.28 -1.07
N ARG A 48 7.62 -14.96 -2.17
CA ARG A 48 8.15 -16.33 -2.13
C ARG A 48 9.46 -16.42 -1.36
N ILE A 49 10.36 -15.44 -1.55
CA ILE A 49 11.62 -15.33 -0.81
C ILE A 49 11.34 -15.18 0.70
N VAL A 50 10.43 -14.25 1.08
CA VAL A 50 10.08 -14.04 2.48
C VAL A 50 9.34 -15.24 3.07
N GLN A 51 8.45 -15.90 2.33
CA GLN A 51 7.80 -17.15 2.76
C GLN A 51 8.82 -18.28 3.03
N ALA A 52 9.84 -18.40 2.20
CA ALA A 52 10.94 -19.36 2.42
C ALA A 52 11.74 -19.02 3.68
N HIS A 53 12.08 -17.75 3.88
CA HIS A 53 12.76 -17.25 5.09
C HIS A 53 11.93 -17.53 6.35
N VAL A 54 10.64 -17.19 6.35
CA VAL A 54 9.73 -17.44 7.48
C VAL A 54 9.62 -18.94 7.78
N ARG A 55 9.59 -19.80 6.77
CA ARG A 55 9.59 -21.26 6.95
C ARG A 55 10.87 -21.74 7.64
N GLN A 56 12.02 -21.20 7.27
CA GLN A 56 13.33 -21.55 7.90
C GLN A 56 13.40 -21.17 9.38
N ILE A 57 12.87 -19.98 9.73
CA ILE A 57 12.83 -19.53 11.14
C ILE A 57 11.96 -20.48 11.97
N GLY A 58 10.86 -20.99 11.42
CA GLY A 58 9.97 -21.88 12.11
C GLY A 58 9.21 -21.23 13.26
N GLY A 59 8.77 -22.04 14.23
CA GLY A 59 8.08 -21.61 15.45
C GLY A 59 6.83 -22.43 15.76
N LYS A 60 6.40 -22.43 17.06
CA LYS A 60 5.28 -23.27 17.53
C LYS A 60 3.89 -22.68 17.30
N GLN A 61 3.78 -21.35 17.19
CA GLN A 61 2.48 -20.67 17.00
C GLN A 61 2.14 -20.62 15.49
N LYS A 62 0.88 -20.89 15.16
CA LYS A 62 0.46 -21.06 13.77
C LYS A 62 -0.58 -19.99 13.41
N CYS A 63 -0.13 -18.90 12.77
CA CYS A 63 -0.98 -17.93 12.10
C CYS A 63 -0.82 -18.10 10.59
N ALA A 64 -1.89 -17.96 9.84
CA ALA A 64 -1.92 -18.21 8.39
C ALA A 64 -1.03 -17.21 7.62
N VAL A 65 -0.28 -17.72 6.65
CA VAL A 65 0.34 -16.94 5.59
C VAL A 65 -0.56 -17.03 4.36
N LEU A 66 -1.16 -15.90 3.97
CA LEU A 66 -2.20 -15.81 2.96
C LEU A 66 -1.77 -16.40 1.61
N GLY A 67 -2.70 -17.02 0.89
CA GLY A 67 -2.46 -17.64 -0.41
C GLY A 67 -1.54 -18.86 -0.38
N THR A 68 -1.19 -19.38 0.81
CA THR A 68 -0.29 -20.53 1.00
C THR A 68 -0.85 -21.55 1.98
N THR A 69 -0.15 -22.66 2.16
CA THR A 69 -0.38 -23.64 3.25
C THR A 69 0.57 -23.42 4.45
N LEU A 70 1.40 -22.34 4.39
CA LEU A 70 2.34 -22.01 5.44
C LEU A 70 1.62 -21.36 6.62
N SER A 71 2.05 -21.70 7.82
CA SER A 71 1.70 -21.00 9.06
C SER A 71 2.97 -20.68 9.86
N ALA A 72 2.93 -19.57 10.61
CA ALA A 72 4.08 -19.03 11.32
C ALA A 72 3.66 -18.38 12.65
N PRO A 73 4.60 -18.05 13.55
CA PRO A 73 4.33 -17.15 14.67
C PRO A 73 3.75 -15.80 14.20
N ALA A 74 2.89 -15.18 15.02
CA ALA A 74 2.16 -13.97 14.62
C ALA A 74 3.06 -12.85 14.03
N PRO A 75 4.23 -12.48 14.60
CA PRO A 75 5.09 -11.47 13.98
C PRO A 75 5.56 -11.87 12.57
N LYS A 76 5.90 -13.15 12.37
CA LYS A 76 6.39 -13.66 11.09
C LYS A 76 5.29 -13.84 10.05
N ALA A 77 4.08 -14.20 10.47
CA ALA A 77 2.91 -14.20 9.61
C ALA A 77 2.55 -12.76 9.17
N ALA A 78 2.62 -11.78 10.07
CA ALA A 78 2.44 -10.37 9.77
C ALA A 78 3.48 -9.87 8.76
N LEU A 79 4.78 -10.23 8.93
CA LEU A 79 5.83 -9.93 7.97
C LEU A 79 5.46 -10.45 6.57
N ALA A 80 5.16 -11.75 6.45
CA ALA A 80 4.89 -12.37 5.15
C ALA A 80 3.63 -11.82 4.48
N ASN A 81 2.57 -11.60 5.25
CA ASN A 81 1.31 -11.03 4.75
C ASN A 81 1.45 -9.56 4.37
N GLY A 82 2.22 -8.77 5.12
CA GLY A 82 2.48 -7.37 4.80
C GLY A 82 3.35 -7.20 3.55
N VAL A 83 4.37 -8.07 3.35
CA VAL A 83 5.13 -8.10 2.08
C VAL A 83 4.19 -8.41 0.92
N ALA A 84 3.37 -9.44 1.06
CA ALA A 84 2.41 -9.82 0.02
C ALA A 84 1.39 -8.69 -0.27
N GLY A 85 0.90 -8.01 0.75
CA GLY A 85 -0.04 -6.89 0.61
C GLY A 85 0.53 -5.71 -0.19
N HIS A 86 1.86 -5.51 -0.18
CA HIS A 86 2.50 -4.39 -0.87
C HIS A 86 3.27 -4.77 -2.15
N ALA A 87 3.41 -6.06 -2.46
CA ALA A 87 4.21 -6.57 -3.58
C ALA A 87 3.73 -6.08 -4.96
N MET A 88 2.42 -5.94 -5.13
CA MET A 88 1.85 -5.54 -6.41
C MET A 88 1.79 -4.02 -6.62
N ASP A 89 2.11 -3.21 -5.61
CA ASP A 89 1.88 -1.75 -5.61
C ASP A 89 0.42 -1.40 -5.98
N TYR A 90 -0.52 -2.19 -5.44
CA TYR A 90 -1.95 -2.15 -5.78
C TYR A 90 -2.85 -1.90 -4.57
N ASP A 91 -2.25 -1.77 -3.39
CA ASP A 91 -2.89 -1.43 -2.12
C ASP A 91 -3.26 0.06 -2.05
N ASP A 92 -4.15 0.38 -1.14
CA ASP A 92 -4.71 1.72 -0.94
C ASP A 92 -3.67 2.80 -0.61
N THR A 93 -4.09 4.06 -0.70
CA THR A 93 -3.20 5.22 -0.49
C THR A 93 -3.92 6.29 0.33
N GLN A 94 -3.27 6.74 1.40
CA GLN A 94 -3.75 7.89 2.18
C GLN A 94 -3.67 9.18 1.38
N LEU A 95 -4.74 10.00 1.44
CA LEU A 95 -4.77 11.33 0.84
C LEU A 95 -4.16 12.39 1.76
N SER A 96 -3.51 13.39 1.17
CA SER A 96 -3.05 14.57 1.88
C SER A 96 -4.20 15.52 2.19
N THR A 97 -4.15 16.18 3.34
CA THR A 97 -5.04 17.30 3.68
C THR A 97 -4.50 18.65 3.22
N SER A 98 -3.29 18.69 2.69
CA SER A 98 -2.61 19.91 2.25
C SER A 98 -2.76 20.15 0.74
N LYS A 99 -3.27 21.34 0.37
CA LYS A 99 -3.31 21.79 -1.04
C LYS A 99 -1.92 22.14 -1.60
N LYS A 100 -0.93 22.41 -0.74
CA LYS A 100 0.41 22.85 -1.12
C LYS A 100 1.45 21.73 -1.10
N ALA A 101 1.07 20.54 -0.65
CA ALA A 101 2.00 19.42 -0.46
C ALA A 101 1.71 18.27 -1.42
N VAL A 102 2.62 17.30 -1.44
CA VAL A 102 2.54 16.10 -2.28
C VAL A 102 1.20 15.38 -2.11
N TYR A 103 0.52 15.15 -3.24
CA TYR A 103 -0.75 14.43 -3.26
C TYR A 103 -0.59 12.98 -2.78
N GLY A 104 -1.45 12.58 -1.83
CA GLY A 104 -1.75 11.18 -1.49
C GLY A 104 -0.58 10.22 -1.27
N LEU A 105 0.65 10.74 -1.17
CA LEU A 105 1.86 9.92 -1.01
C LEU A 105 2.30 9.85 0.46
N LEU A 106 1.36 9.84 1.39
CA LEU A 106 1.66 9.85 2.81
C LEU A 106 1.97 8.46 3.32
N THR A 107 1.08 7.48 3.09
CA THR A 107 1.26 6.08 3.47
C THR A 107 0.32 5.16 2.67
N HIS A 108 0.54 3.85 2.75
CA HIS A 108 -0.37 2.78 2.34
C HIS A 108 -0.96 2.15 3.60
N PRO A 109 -2.09 2.66 4.13
CA PRO A 109 -2.45 2.41 5.53
C PRO A 109 -3.00 1.00 5.78
N THR A 110 -3.67 0.39 4.80
CA THR A 110 -4.27 -0.93 5.01
C THR A 110 -3.25 -2.02 5.22
N THR A 111 -2.17 -2.04 4.46
CA THR A 111 -1.28 -3.22 4.40
C THR A 111 -0.61 -3.55 5.74
N PRO A 112 0.09 -2.62 6.44
CA PRO A 112 0.73 -2.94 7.72
C PRO A 112 -0.28 -3.31 8.80
N VAL A 113 -1.36 -2.54 8.90
CA VAL A 113 -2.39 -2.73 9.92
C VAL A 113 -3.14 -4.04 9.70
N LEU A 114 -3.62 -4.31 8.49
CA LEU A 114 -4.38 -5.53 8.17
C LEU A 114 -3.56 -6.80 8.40
N ALA A 115 -2.30 -6.82 7.97
CA ALA A 115 -1.41 -7.95 8.18
C ALA A 115 -1.18 -8.26 9.66
N ALA A 116 -1.00 -7.24 10.49
CA ALA A 116 -0.83 -7.38 11.93
C ALA A 116 -2.12 -7.84 12.63
N VAL A 117 -3.28 -7.23 12.27
CA VAL A 117 -4.59 -7.55 12.84
C VAL A 117 -5.03 -8.98 12.48
N LEU A 118 -4.77 -9.43 11.25
CA LEU A 118 -5.05 -10.82 10.83
C LEU A 118 -4.26 -11.83 11.67
N ALA A 119 -2.95 -11.64 11.78
CA ALA A 119 -2.07 -12.56 12.49
C ALA A 119 -2.42 -12.67 13.98
N VAL A 120 -2.61 -11.53 14.65
CA VAL A 120 -2.95 -11.53 16.09
C VAL A 120 -4.41 -11.92 16.33
N GLY A 121 -5.31 -11.46 15.47
CA GLY A 121 -6.75 -11.76 15.54
C GLY A 121 -7.05 -13.26 15.39
N GLU A 122 -6.37 -13.96 14.48
CA GLU A 122 -6.45 -15.41 14.35
C GLU A 122 -6.01 -16.12 15.63
N ARG A 123 -4.87 -15.71 16.18
CA ARG A 123 -4.32 -16.27 17.42
C ARG A 123 -5.24 -16.06 18.62
N GLN A 124 -5.84 -14.86 18.74
CA GLN A 124 -6.72 -14.48 19.85
C GLN A 124 -8.16 -14.94 19.65
N LYS A 125 -8.50 -15.49 18.48
CA LYS A 125 -9.86 -15.95 18.11
C LYS A 125 -10.92 -14.86 18.23
N ILE A 126 -10.57 -13.62 17.86
CA ILE A 126 -11.47 -12.46 17.98
C ILE A 126 -12.68 -12.57 17.06
N THR A 127 -13.72 -11.81 17.39
CA THR A 127 -14.90 -11.64 16.54
C THR A 127 -14.62 -10.72 15.35
N GLY A 128 -15.50 -10.74 14.32
CA GLY A 128 -15.39 -9.82 13.21
C GLY A 128 -15.60 -8.35 13.60
N ALA A 129 -16.38 -8.06 14.63
CA ALA A 129 -16.54 -6.72 15.18
C ALA A 129 -15.25 -6.20 15.84
N GLU A 130 -14.56 -7.05 16.63
CA GLU A 130 -13.26 -6.72 17.22
C GLU A 130 -12.19 -6.55 16.15
N PHE A 131 -12.24 -7.34 15.07
CA PHE A 131 -11.33 -7.20 13.93
C PHE A 131 -11.52 -5.85 13.22
N LEU A 132 -12.77 -5.48 12.91
CA LEU A 132 -13.11 -4.18 12.31
C LEU A 132 -12.65 -3.03 13.19
N LEU A 133 -12.96 -3.08 14.49
CA LEU A 133 -12.55 -2.05 15.44
C LEU A 133 -11.02 -1.87 15.46
N ALA A 134 -10.27 -2.95 15.59
CA ALA A 134 -8.82 -2.89 15.64
C ALA A 134 -8.21 -2.34 14.34
N TYR A 135 -8.73 -2.78 13.19
CA TYR A 135 -8.31 -2.27 11.88
C TYR A 135 -8.58 -0.76 11.75
N ILE A 136 -9.80 -0.32 12.04
CA ILE A 136 -10.19 1.10 11.96
C ILE A 136 -9.30 1.96 12.87
N VAL A 137 -9.10 1.53 14.10
CA VAL A 137 -8.26 2.26 15.08
C VAL A 137 -6.81 2.36 14.61
N GLY A 138 -6.24 1.29 14.09
CA GLY A 138 -4.87 1.30 13.57
C GLY A 138 -4.69 2.24 12.38
N VAL A 139 -5.60 2.19 11.42
CA VAL A 139 -5.57 3.06 10.24
C VAL A 139 -5.78 4.53 10.64
N GLU A 140 -6.68 4.82 11.57
CA GLU A 140 -6.89 6.20 12.08
C GLU A 140 -5.60 6.75 12.69
N VAL A 141 -4.95 6.00 13.58
CA VAL A 141 -3.70 6.44 14.23
C VAL A 141 -2.58 6.63 13.20
N GLU A 142 -2.40 5.67 12.28
CA GLU A 142 -1.40 5.76 11.22
C GLU A 142 -1.58 7.00 10.38
N CYS A 143 -2.80 7.22 9.88
CA CYS A 143 -3.09 8.34 9.00
C CYS A 143 -2.93 9.70 9.68
N ARG A 144 -3.34 9.85 10.94
CA ARG A 144 -3.17 11.09 11.71
C ARG A 144 -1.70 11.41 11.94
N ILE A 145 -0.90 10.41 12.31
CA ILE A 145 0.55 10.59 12.49
C ILE A 145 1.21 10.95 11.15
N ALA A 146 0.87 10.24 10.07
CA ALA A 146 1.43 10.53 8.75
C ALA A 146 1.11 11.95 8.28
N ASP A 147 -0.14 12.41 8.44
CA ASP A 147 -0.57 13.76 8.03
C ASP A 147 0.14 14.86 8.84
N SER A 148 0.48 14.61 10.10
CA SER A 148 1.14 15.58 10.97
C SER A 148 2.61 15.85 10.63
N ILE A 149 3.30 14.90 10.00
CA ILE A 149 4.75 14.98 9.71
C ILE A 149 5.08 15.15 8.23
N ASN A 150 4.16 14.84 7.34
CA ASN A 150 4.37 15.01 5.90
C ASN A 150 4.04 16.46 5.46
N PRO A 151 4.67 16.98 4.37
CA PRO A 151 5.52 16.24 3.42
C PRO A 151 6.98 16.08 3.84
N ARG A 152 7.44 16.78 4.90
CA ARG A 152 8.86 16.82 5.30
C ARG A 152 9.45 15.42 5.50
N HIS A 153 8.73 14.54 6.20
CA HIS A 153 9.14 13.16 6.43
C HIS A 153 9.42 12.41 5.10
N TYR A 154 8.48 12.48 4.17
CA TYR A 154 8.62 11.85 2.86
C TYR A 154 9.75 12.47 2.03
N GLN A 155 9.87 13.81 2.06
CA GLN A 155 10.94 14.56 1.35
C GLN A 155 12.33 14.24 1.91
N SER A 156 12.45 13.96 3.20
CA SER A 156 13.71 13.52 3.84
C SER A 156 14.16 12.12 3.42
N GLY A 157 13.41 11.43 2.57
CA GLY A 157 13.79 10.13 2.01
C GLY A 157 13.21 8.92 2.74
N PHE A 158 12.31 9.12 3.70
CA PHE A 158 11.62 8.00 4.36
C PHE A 158 10.43 7.48 3.55
N HIS A 159 10.22 6.17 3.59
CA HIS A 159 8.99 5.53 3.13
C HIS A 159 7.97 5.54 4.28
N SER A 160 6.97 6.42 4.22
CA SER A 160 6.02 6.61 5.32
C SER A 160 5.32 5.29 5.75
N THR A 161 4.94 4.43 4.79
CA THR A 161 4.38 3.10 5.11
C THR A 161 5.29 2.25 6.00
N ALA A 162 6.61 2.37 5.83
CA ALA A 162 7.59 1.64 6.63
C ALA A 162 7.69 2.18 8.06
N THR A 163 7.58 3.48 8.22
CA THR A 163 7.82 4.17 9.49
C THR A 163 6.54 4.33 10.31
N VAL A 164 5.50 4.94 9.74
CA VAL A 164 4.24 5.18 10.47
C VAL A 164 3.31 3.97 10.46
N GLY A 165 3.40 3.09 9.46
CA GLY A 165 2.58 1.87 9.40
C GLY A 165 2.78 0.95 10.60
N GLY A 166 4.00 0.91 11.15
CA GLY A 166 4.25 0.20 12.41
C GLY A 166 3.50 0.78 13.60
N LEU A 167 3.36 2.13 13.64
CA LEU A 167 2.64 2.83 14.71
C LEU A 167 1.12 2.55 14.65
N GLY A 168 0.55 2.48 13.44
CA GLY A 168 -0.82 2.02 13.25
C GLY A 168 -1.00 0.56 13.65
N ALA A 169 -0.10 -0.31 13.18
CA ALA A 169 -0.14 -1.74 13.47
C ALA A 169 -0.04 -2.04 14.98
N VAL A 170 0.85 -1.37 15.71
CA VAL A 170 0.99 -1.59 17.17
C VAL A 170 -0.24 -1.16 17.95
N MET A 171 -0.90 -0.07 17.54
CA MET A 171 -2.13 0.38 18.19
C MET A 171 -3.30 -0.56 17.88
N ALA A 172 -3.41 -1.04 16.65
CA ALA A 172 -4.40 -2.06 16.28
C ALA A 172 -4.23 -3.37 17.08
N VAL A 173 -2.99 -3.86 17.20
CA VAL A 173 -2.67 -5.05 17.99
C VAL A 173 -2.91 -4.81 19.47
N GLY A 174 -2.54 -3.64 19.98
CA GLY A 174 -2.81 -3.24 21.36
C GLY A 174 -4.32 -3.25 21.69
N LYS A 175 -5.15 -2.85 20.70
CA LYS A 175 -6.62 -2.92 20.81
C LYS A 175 -7.12 -4.36 20.91
N ILE A 176 -6.62 -5.27 20.08
CA ILE A 176 -6.97 -6.71 20.13
C ILE A 176 -6.56 -7.32 21.48
N LEU A 177 -5.36 -6.99 21.95
CA LEU A 177 -4.82 -7.51 23.23
C LEU A 177 -5.41 -6.82 24.45
N ARG A 178 -6.31 -5.83 24.27
CA ARG A 178 -6.95 -5.03 25.33
C ARG A 178 -5.94 -4.44 26.29
N LEU A 179 -4.81 -3.93 25.76
CA LEU A 179 -3.76 -3.33 26.55
C LEU A 179 -4.26 -2.07 27.26
N LYS A 180 -3.86 -1.89 28.52
CA LYS A 180 -4.13 -0.68 29.29
C LYS A 180 -3.36 0.51 28.67
N GLU A 181 -3.83 1.73 28.93
CA GLU A 181 -3.29 2.97 28.37
C GLU A 181 -1.77 3.11 28.59
N ASN A 182 -1.28 2.86 29.80
CA ASN A 182 0.15 2.92 30.11
C ASN A 182 0.99 1.84 29.40
N VAL A 183 0.38 0.72 29.00
CA VAL A 183 1.03 -0.33 28.21
C VAL A 183 1.03 0.05 26.73
N LEU A 184 -0.04 0.68 26.22
CA LEU A 184 -0.12 1.23 24.88
C LEU A 184 0.94 2.31 24.65
N VAL A 185 1.14 3.21 25.62
CA VAL A 185 2.22 4.21 25.58
C VAL A 185 3.58 3.55 25.38
N ARG A 186 3.88 2.50 26.17
CA ARG A 186 5.14 1.74 26.03
C ARG A 186 5.23 1.02 24.67
N ALA A 187 4.15 0.40 24.22
CA ALA A 187 4.10 -0.28 22.93
C ALA A 187 4.41 0.68 21.77
N LEU A 188 3.83 1.88 21.81
CA LEU A 188 4.11 2.95 20.84
C LEU A 188 5.58 3.36 20.87
N GLY A 189 6.14 3.54 22.08
CA GLY A 189 7.56 3.90 22.25
C GLY A 189 8.54 2.86 21.71
N ILE A 190 8.26 1.56 21.93
CA ILE A 190 9.04 0.45 21.40
C ILE A 190 8.95 0.46 19.86
N CYS A 191 7.74 0.56 19.32
CA CYS A 191 7.51 0.51 17.86
C CYS A 191 8.16 1.68 17.13
N ALA A 192 8.06 2.89 17.69
CA ALA A 192 8.67 4.09 17.12
C ALA A 192 10.20 3.96 16.97
N SER A 193 10.85 3.28 17.93
CA SER A 193 12.31 3.00 17.87
C SER A 193 12.69 1.94 16.86
N MET A 194 11.72 1.17 16.32
CA MET A 194 11.92 0.15 15.29
C MET A 194 11.56 0.67 13.89
N ALA A 195 11.08 1.91 13.77
CA ALA A 195 10.66 2.51 12.52
C ALA A 195 11.85 2.77 11.58
N SER A 196 11.79 2.22 10.37
CA SER A 196 12.81 2.38 9.34
C SER A 196 12.28 2.10 7.96
N GLY A 197 12.97 2.59 6.91
CA GLY A 197 12.66 2.32 5.52
C GLY A 197 12.94 3.54 4.64
N LEU A 198 13.75 3.34 3.58
CA LEU A 198 14.26 4.40 2.73
C LEU A 198 13.64 4.33 1.33
N ARG A 199 13.24 5.48 0.80
CA ARG A 199 12.65 5.62 -0.54
C ARG A 199 13.59 5.25 -1.68
N GLU A 200 14.90 5.28 -1.44
CA GLU A 200 15.88 4.83 -2.43
C GLU A 200 15.65 3.38 -2.90
N ASN A 201 14.97 2.59 -2.09
CA ASN A 201 14.55 1.22 -2.45
C ASN A 201 13.26 1.15 -3.28
N PHE A 202 12.69 2.27 -3.73
CA PHE A 202 11.54 2.21 -4.63
C PHE A 202 11.92 1.58 -5.98
N GLY A 203 11.06 0.72 -6.51
CA GLY A 203 11.38 -0.09 -7.69
C GLY A 203 12.15 -1.38 -7.39
N THR A 204 12.45 -1.71 -6.13
CA THR A 204 13.08 -2.96 -5.71
C THR A 204 12.16 -3.80 -4.82
N MET A 205 12.52 -5.07 -4.60
CA MET A 205 11.81 -5.98 -3.66
C MET A 205 11.87 -5.49 -2.21
N THR A 206 12.75 -4.55 -1.88
CA THR A 206 12.87 -3.97 -0.54
C THR A 206 11.69 -3.04 -0.22
N LYS A 207 11.05 -2.41 -1.22
CA LYS A 207 9.86 -1.58 -0.98
C LYS A 207 8.73 -2.38 -0.31
N PRO A 208 8.23 -3.52 -0.83
CA PRO A 208 7.24 -4.33 -0.15
C PRO A 208 7.72 -4.91 1.20
N LEU A 209 9.02 -5.18 1.36
CA LEU A 209 9.56 -5.60 2.66
C LEU A 209 9.30 -4.56 3.75
N HIS A 210 9.30 -3.27 3.42
CA HIS A 210 9.02 -2.19 4.37
C HIS A 210 7.66 -2.35 5.05
N ALA A 211 6.59 -2.59 4.28
CA ALA A 211 5.24 -2.78 4.82
C ALA A 211 5.14 -4.04 5.70
N GLY A 212 5.79 -5.13 5.27
CA GLY A 212 5.87 -6.35 6.08
C GLY A 212 6.62 -6.15 7.40
N ARG A 213 7.74 -5.41 7.37
CA ARG A 213 8.50 -5.08 8.59
C ARG A 213 7.71 -4.16 9.53
N ALA A 214 6.97 -3.19 8.99
CA ALA A 214 6.08 -2.35 9.78
C ALA A 214 5.02 -3.18 10.54
N ALA A 215 4.37 -4.14 9.85
CA ALA A 215 3.42 -5.05 10.47
C ALA A 215 4.07 -5.94 11.56
N GLU A 216 5.25 -6.53 11.27
CA GLU A 216 6.01 -7.35 12.22
C GLU A 216 6.43 -6.56 13.44
N ASN A 217 6.94 -5.34 13.25
CA ASN A 217 7.36 -4.44 14.32
C ASN A 217 6.19 -4.08 15.24
N GLY A 218 5.01 -3.78 14.65
CA GLY A 218 3.80 -3.50 15.42
C GLY A 218 3.38 -4.66 16.31
N VAL A 219 3.36 -5.88 15.77
CA VAL A 219 3.05 -7.09 16.56
C VAL A 219 4.09 -7.32 17.65
N THR A 220 5.37 -7.22 17.32
CA THR A 220 6.48 -7.46 18.26
C THR A 220 6.46 -6.45 19.39
N ALA A 221 6.30 -5.16 19.10
CA ALA A 221 6.27 -4.09 20.09
C ALA A 221 5.11 -4.24 21.07
N ALA A 222 3.90 -4.59 20.59
CA ALA A 222 2.75 -4.82 21.45
C ALA A 222 2.97 -6.01 22.40
N LEU A 223 3.54 -7.12 21.92
CA LEU A 223 3.84 -8.30 22.75
C LEU A 223 4.94 -8.03 23.79
N LEU A 224 5.98 -7.29 23.42
CA LEU A 224 7.03 -6.87 24.37
C LEU A 224 6.47 -5.96 25.47
N ALA A 225 5.67 -4.97 25.10
CA ALA A 225 5.03 -4.07 26.09
C ALA A 225 4.08 -4.83 27.00
N GLN A 226 3.30 -5.79 26.48
CA GLN A 226 2.45 -6.68 27.26
C GLN A 226 3.23 -7.47 28.29
N SER A 227 4.46 -7.88 27.96
CA SER A 227 5.37 -8.61 28.84
C SER A 227 6.14 -7.71 29.82
N GLY A 228 5.88 -6.41 29.87
CA GLY A 228 6.48 -5.47 30.80
C GLY A 228 7.70 -4.70 30.29
N PHE A 229 8.06 -4.83 28.99
CA PHE A 229 9.17 -4.07 28.42
C PHE A 229 8.89 -2.56 28.45
N THR A 230 9.87 -1.74 28.84
CA THR A 230 9.72 -0.30 29.07
C THR A 230 10.11 0.54 27.85
N ALA A 231 9.56 1.76 27.76
CA ALA A 231 9.90 2.75 26.76
C ALA A 231 9.61 4.15 27.28
N ALA A 232 10.07 5.19 26.54
CA ALA A 232 9.73 6.56 26.82
C ALA A 232 8.21 6.79 26.72
N THR A 233 7.68 7.64 27.60
CA THR A 233 6.23 7.87 27.74
C THR A 233 5.70 9.01 26.86
N ASN A 234 6.58 9.74 26.17
CA ASN A 234 6.30 10.88 25.29
C ASN A 234 7.02 10.74 23.94
N ILE A 235 7.08 9.51 23.41
CA ILE A 235 7.93 9.15 22.27
C ILE A 235 7.59 9.93 21.00
N LEU A 236 6.35 10.34 20.78
CA LEU A 236 5.96 11.07 19.57
C LEU A 236 6.50 12.51 19.63
N GLU A 237 6.16 13.26 20.68
CA GLU A 237 6.35 14.70 20.80
C GLU A 237 7.66 15.15 21.48
N ALA A 238 8.42 14.24 22.06
CA ALA A 238 9.66 14.58 22.78
C ALA A 238 10.70 15.22 21.85
N GLN A 239 11.60 16.05 22.40
CA GLN A 239 12.68 16.70 21.66
C GLN A 239 13.56 15.71 20.86
N ARG A 240 13.77 14.50 21.35
CA ARG A 240 14.46 13.39 20.68
C ARG A 240 13.48 12.26 20.31
N GLY A 241 12.20 12.63 20.14
CA GLY A 241 11.12 11.73 19.81
C GLY A 241 10.91 11.59 18.30
N PHE A 242 9.92 10.77 17.95
CA PHE A 242 9.65 10.35 16.59
C PHE A 242 9.44 11.53 15.62
N PHE A 243 8.60 12.50 16.01
CA PHE A 243 8.28 13.64 15.14
C PHE A 243 9.49 14.52 14.84
N GLN A 244 10.29 14.82 15.86
CA GLN A 244 11.47 15.66 15.70
C GLN A 244 12.55 14.95 14.89
N VAL A 245 12.82 13.68 15.18
CA VAL A 245 13.89 12.93 14.51
C VAL A 245 13.52 12.59 13.08
N MET A 246 12.26 12.20 12.82
CA MET A 246 11.83 11.72 11.51
C MET A 246 11.38 12.83 10.54
N ALA A 247 11.06 14.04 11.04
CA ALA A 247 10.52 15.10 10.21
C ALA A 247 10.98 16.53 10.58
N GLY A 248 11.84 16.66 11.58
CA GLY A 248 12.24 18.00 12.08
C GLY A 248 11.07 18.78 12.71
N GLY A 249 10.03 18.09 13.17
CA GLY A 249 8.84 18.66 13.78
C GLY A 249 7.53 18.08 13.22
N TYR A 250 6.40 18.62 13.66
CA TYR A 250 5.06 18.13 13.31
C TYR A 250 4.02 19.25 13.40
N ASP A 251 2.84 18.99 12.83
CA ASP A 251 1.64 19.81 12.99
C ASP A 251 0.70 19.16 14.00
N GLU A 252 0.68 19.69 15.25
CA GLU A 252 -0.13 19.18 16.34
C GLU A 252 -1.62 19.20 16.01
N SER A 253 -2.10 20.19 15.25
CA SER A 253 -3.51 20.37 14.88
C SER A 253 -4.08 19.19 14.05
N LYS A 254 -3.22 18.35 13.50
CA LYS A 254 -3.60 17.16 12.73
C LYS A 254 -3.96 15.96 13.62
N ILE A 255 -3.53 15.97 14.89
CA ILE A 255 -3.72 14.87 15.84
C ILE A 255 -4.56 15.31 17.03
N ALA A 256 -4.18 16.41 17.71
CA ALA A 256 -4.81 16.87 18.95
C ALA A 256 -6.32 17.09 18.76
N GLY A 257 -7.13 16.33 19.51
CA GLY A 257 -8.59 16.35 19.46
C GLY A 257 -9.22 15.81 18.17
N ARG A 258 -8.42 15.24 17.24
CA ARG A 258 -8.87 14.82 15.92
C ARG A 258 -9.13 13.32 15.79
N LEU A 259 -8.57 12.48 16.67
CA LEU A 259 -8.72 11.03 16.58
C LEU A 259 -10.20 10.61 16.57
N GLY A 260 -10.65 10.05 15.45
CA GLY A 260 -12.04 9.68 15.21
C GLY A 260 -13.01 10.84 14.97
N ARG A 261 -12.55 12.05 14.65
CA ARG A 261 -13.39 13.27 14.56
C ARG A 261 -13.00 14.19 13.39
N PRO A 262 -13.52 13.98 12.16
CA PRO A 262 -14.06 12.71 11.65
C PRO A 262 -12.96 11.65 11.50
N TYR A 263 -13.33 10.38 11.31
CA TYR A 263 -12.34 9.35 10.97
C TYR A 263 -11.64 9.66 9.65
N PHE A 264 -10.33 9.43 9.58
CA PHE A 264 -9.53 9.71 8.38
C PHE A 264 -10.02 8.95 7.15
N MET A 265 -10.54 7.73 7.33
CA MET A 265 -11.19 6.96 6.26
C MET A 265 -12.38 7.68 5.62
N GLN A 266 -13.03 8.56 6.36
CA GLN A 266 -14.21 9.30 5.96
C GLN A 266 -13.82 10.65 5.35
N GLU A 267 -12.90 11.37 6.03
CA GLU A 267 -12.45 12.69 5.62
C GLU A 267 -10.97 12.89 6.02
N PRO A 268 -10.08 13.15 5.06
CA PRO A 268 -10.29 13.38 3.63
C PRO A 268 -10.61 12.10 2.83
N GLY A 269 -10.53 10.94 3.46
CA GLY A 269 -10.71 9.64 2.84
C GLY A 269 -9.39 8.97 2.46
N ILE A 270 -9.49 7.76 1.96
CA ILE A 270 -8.40 6.91 1.49
C ILE A 270 -8.74 6.48 0.06
N SER A 271 -7.76 6.51 -0.84
CA SER A 271 -7.94 6.12 -2.23
C SER A 271 -7.62 4.64 -2.43
N ILE A 272 -8.53 3.88 -3.04
CA ILE A 272 -8.29 2.51 -3.50
C ILE A 272 -7.72 2.58 -4.91
N LYS A 273 -6.60 1.91 -5.16
CA LYS A 273 -5.99 1.88 -6.49
C LYS A 273 -6.79 1.02 -7.47
N PRO A 274 -7.23 1.55 -8.62
CA PRO A 274 -7.87 0.75 -9.67
C PRO A 274 -6.87 -0.01 -10.56
N TYR A 275 -5.58 0.34 -10.49
CA TYR A 275 -4.49 -0.22 -11.30
C TYR A 275 -3.28 -0.57 -10.44
N PRO A 276 -2.51 -1.63 -10.78
CA PRO A 276 -1.32 -2.07 -10.03
C PRO A 276 -0.08 -1.24 -10.40
N SER A 277 -0.15 0.09 -10.20
CA SER A 277 0.87 1.07 -10.58
C SER A 277 0.92 2.25 -9.62
N GLY A 278 1.86 3.15 -9.79
CA GLY A 278 1.94 4.40 -9.02
C GLY A 278 0.65 5.21 -9.17
N SER A 279 0.02 5.59 -8.06
CA SER A 279 -1.29 6.26 -8.05
C SER A 279 -1.35 7.55 -8.85
N LEU A 280 -0.21 8.21 -9.05
CA LEU A 280 -0.10 9.41 -9.87
C LEU A 280 -0.36 9.16 -11.37
N SER A 281 -0.36 7.90 -11.84
CA SER A 281 -0.71 7.53 -13.21
C SER A 281 -2.21 7.27 -13.41
N HIS A 282 -2.98 7.11 -12.33
CA HIS A 282 -4.34 6.56 -12.40
C HIS A 282 -5.33 7.46 -13.13
N PRO A 283 -5.37 8.80 -12.94
CA PRO A 283 -6.29 9.64 -13.71
C PRO A 283 -6.01 9.59 -15.21
N ALA A 284 -4.72 9.54 -15.60
CA ALA A 284 -4.36 9.37 -17.00
C ALA A 284 -4.76 7.97 -17.55
N GLN A 285 -4.63 6.92 -16.72
CA GLN A 285 -5.07 5.56 -17.12
C GLN A 285 -6.58 5.46 -17.26
N ASP A 286 -7.35 6.02 -16.34
CA ASP A 286 -8.82 6.09 -16.47
C ASP A 286 -9.21 6.82 -17.74
N LEU A 287 -8.61 8.01 -17.96
CA LEU A 287 -8.94 8.87 -19.09
C LEU A 287 -8.62 8.21 -20.44
N ILE A 288 -7.43 7.63 -20.59
CA ILE A 288 -7.05 6.96 -21.85
C ILE A 288 -7.94 5.75 -22.12
N LEU A 289 -8.30 4.96 -21.12
CA LEU A 289 -9.21 3.82 -21.26
C LEU A 289 -10.60 4.25 -21.72
N ASP A 290 -11.11 5.34 -21.15
CA ASP A 290 -12.42 5.88 -21.51
C ASP A 290 -12.41 6.49 -22.93
N LEU A 291 -11.36 7.24 -23.31
CA LEU A 291 -11.22 7.79 -24.66
C LEU A 291 -11.07 6.69 -25.73
N VAL A 292 -10.23 5.68 -25.45
CA VAL A 292 -10.05 4.53 -26.35
C VAL A 292 -11.35 3.78 -26.56
N LYS A 293 -12.14 3.58 -25.52
CA LYS A 293 -13.42 2.91 -25.59
C LYS A 293 -14.48 3.76 -26.28
N ALA A 294 -14.58 5.04 -25.94
CA ALA A 294 -15.62 5.95 -26.48
C ALA A 294 -15.46 6.19 -27.98
N HIS A 295 -14.23 6.19 -28.48
CA HIS A 295 -13.91 6.46 -29.88
C HIS A 295 -13.44 5.24 -30.65
N ASP A 296 -13.49 4.04 -30.06
CA ASP A 296 -13.03 2.77 -30.61
C ASP A 296 -11.62 2.82 -31.23
N LEU A 297 -10.69 3.50 -30.55
CA LEU A 297 -9.35 3.76 -31.07
C LEU A 297 -8.49 2.49 -31.09
N HIS A 298 -7.72 2.35 -32.16
CA HIS A 298 -6.68 1.34 -32.29
C HIS A 298 -5.29 2.01 -32.34
N ALA A 299 -4.26 1.28 -31.92
CA ALA A 299 -2.89 1.81 -31.92
C ALA A 299 -2.40 2.24 -33.32
N SER A 300 -2.95 1.67 -34.40
CA SER A 300 -2.71 2.07 -35.77
C SER A 300 -3.24 3.45 -36.14
N ASP A 301 -4.25 3.93 -35.44
CA ASP A 301 -4.89 5.21 -35.72
C ASP A 301 -4.15 6.39 -35.10
N ILE A 302 -3.32 6.11 -34.10
CA ILE A 302 -2.70 7.08 -33.20
C ILE A 302 -1.34 7.51 -33.77
N GLU A 303 -1.18 8.80 -34.04
CA GLU A 303 0.11 9.43 -34.36
C GLU A 303 0.91 9.74 -33.12
N SER A 304 0.29 10.43 -32.11
CA SER A 304 0.91 10.76 -30.83
C SER A 304 -0.11 10.83 -29.69
N ILE A 305 0.39 10.68 -28.47
CA ILE A 305 -0.35 10.86 -27.20
C ILE A 305 0.44 11.83 -26.34
N GLU A 306 -0.15 12.96 -26.00
CA GLU A 306 0.42 13.93 -25.05
C GLU A 306 -0.32 13.81 -23.72
N VAL A 307 0.42 13.71 -22.62
CA VAL A 307 -0.11 13.60 -21.25
C VAL A 307 0.39 14.78 -20.45
N GLY A 308 -0.48 15.75 -20.22
CA GLY A 308 -0.24 16.92 -19.37
C GLY A 308 -0.61 16.62 -17.92
N THR A 309 0.26 16.97 -16.98
CA THR A 309 0.09 16.73 -15.54
C THR A 309 0.74 17.85 -14.73
N ASN A 310 0.61 17.82 -13.39
CA ASN A 310 1.47 18.65 -12.54
C ASN A 310 2.86 18.00 -12.33
N SER A 311 3.81 18.77 -11.80
CA SER A 311 5.23 18.38 -11.63
C SER A 311 5.45 17.19 -10.69
N ASN A 312 4.49 16.86 -9.81
CA ASN A 312 4.59 15.66 -8.95
C ASN A 312 4.63 14.36 -9.77
N VAL A 313 3.94 14.33 -10.92
CA VAL A 313 3.84 13.12 -11.73
C VAL A 313 5.19 12.73 -12.34
N PRO A 314 5.89 13.58 -13.13
CA PRO A 314 7.21 13.22 -13.67
C PRO A 314 8.28 13.03 -12.58
N ASN A 315 8.16 13.67 -11.42
CA ASN A 315 9.08 13.46 -10.30
C ASN A 315 8.96 12.08 -9.64
N ALA A 316 7.81 11.42 -9.77
CA ALA A 316 7.56 10.10 -9.19
C ALA A 316 7.54 8.98 -10.23
N LEU A 317 7.05 9.25 -11.43
CA LEU A 317 6.94 8.28 -12.52
C LEU A 317 8.09 8.45 -13.52
N ILE A 318 9.27 8.03 -13.09
CA ILE A 318 10.57 8.40 -13.66
C ILE A 318 11.04 7.53 -14.84
N TYR A 319 10.26 6.51 -15.26
CA TYR A 319 10.68 5.56 -16.29
C TYR A 319 9.99 5.84 -17.65
N PRO A 320 10.58 6.63 -18.56
CA PRO A 320 9.98 6.88 -19.87
C PRO A 320 10.00 5.64 -20.77
N MET A 321 10.99 4.75 -20.61
CA MET A 321 11.14 3.52 -21.37
C MET A 321 11.50 2.36 -20.41
N PRO A 322 10.51 1.82 -19.69
CA PRO A 322 10.73 0.76 -18.70
C PRO A 322 11.20 -0.55 -19.36
N LYS A 323 12.03 -1.32 -18.67
CA LYS A 323 12.57 -2.61 -19.10
C LYS A 323 11.97 -3.79 -18.35
N THR A 324 11.40 -3.51 -17.17
CA THR A 324 10.82 -4.50 -16.26
C THR A 324 9.40 -4.11 -15.84
N ALA A 325 8.63 -5.09 -15.36
CA ALA A 325 7.30 -4.85 -14.81
C ALA A 325 7.32 -3.89 -13.61
N LEU A 326 8.38 -3.91 -12.79
CA LEU A 326 8.54 -2.99 -11.66
C LEU A 326 8.73 -1.55 -12.14
N GLU A 327 9.58 -1.30 -13.13
CA GLU A 327 9.76 0.02 -13.73
C GLU A 327 8.47 0.49 -14.43
N ALA A 328 7.76 -0.40 -15.10
CA ALA A 328 6.52 -0.12 -15.82
C ALA A 328 5.40 0.44 -14.92
N LYS A 329 5.36 0.03 -13.64
CA LYS A 329 4.44 0.58 -12.64
C LYS A 329 4.66 2.09 -12.38
N PHE A 330 5.83 2.62 -12.74
CA PHE A 330 6.21 4.02 -12.59
C PHE A 330 6.51 4.68 -13.95
N SER A 331 5.73 4.31 -14.99
CA SER A 331 5.89 4.77 -16.37
C SER A 331 4.56 5.21 -16.98
N ILE A 332 4.38 6.51 -17.22
CA ILE A 332 3.23 7.03 -17.98
C ILE A 332 3.21 6.47 -19.40
N PRO A 333 4.32 6.47 -20.18
CA PRO A 333 4.29 5.91 -21.53
C PRO A 333 3.84 4.46 -21.58
N PHE A 334 4.27 3.61 -20.65
CA PHE A 334 3.81 2.23 -20.58
C PHE A 334 2.32 2.15 -20.25
N CYS A 335 1.86 2.89 -19.24
CA CYS A 335 0.46 2.90 -18.83
C CYS A 335 -0.47 3.30 -19.99
N MET A 336 -0.08 4.31 -20.78
CA MET A 336 -0.85 4.73 -21.96
C MET A 336 -0.83 3.66 -23.05
N ALA A 337 0.36 3.16 -23.40
CA ALA A 337 0.52 2.18 -24.46
C ALA A 337 -0.24 0.88 -24.17
N ILE A 338 -0.16 0.36 -22.96
CA ILE A 338 -0.84 -0.89 -22.59
C ILE A 338 -2.36 -0.72 -22.53
N ALA A 339 -2.84 0.43 -22.06
CA ALA A 339 -4.26 0.76 -22.04
C ALA A 339 -4.87 0.82 -23.45
N VAL A 340 -4.17 1.43 -24.40
CA VAL A 340 -4.60 1.47 -25.81
C VAL A 340 -4.61 0.07 -26.43
N LEU A 341 -3.53 -0.70 -26.25
CA LEU A 341 -3.35 -1.99 -26.90
C LEU A 341 -4.22 -3.11 -26.35
N GLU A 342 -4.46 -3.10 -25.04
CA GLU A 342 -5.16 -4.20 -24.35
C GLU A 342 -6.55 -3.76 -23.84
N ARG A 343 -6.89 -2.48 -23.92
CA ARG A 343 -8.14 -1.88 -23.38
C ARG A 343 -8.37 -2.25 -21.91
N LYS A 344 -7.29 -2.56 -21.21
CA LYS A 344 -7.24 -2.98 -19.82
C LYS A 344 -5.85 -2.67 -19.22
N ALA A 345 -5.81 -2.39 -17.91
CA ALA A 345 -4.57 -2.10 -17.17
C ALA A 345 -4.55 -2.82 -15.81
N GLY A 346 -4.94 -4.11 -15.78
CA GLY A 346 -4.93 -4.96 -14.58
C GLY A 346 -3.59 -5.68 -14.36
N ILE A 347 -3.55 -6.62 -13.42
CA ILE A 347 -2.31 -7.33 -13.04
C ILE A 347 -1.66 -8.04 -14.22
N ALA A 348 -2.45 -8.63 -15.11
CA ALA A 348 -1.95 -9.37 -16.28
C ALA A 348 -1.21 -8.49 -17.29
N GLN A 349 -1.41 -7.17 -17.26
CA GLN A 349 -0.75 -6.21 -18.12
C GLN A 349 0.62 -5.78 -17.59
N PHE A 350 0.82 -5.79 -16.26
CA PHE A 350 2.08 -5.37 -15.63
C PHE A 350 3.03 -6.54 -15.40
N VAL A 351 3.43 -7.19 -16.49
CA VAL A 351 4.39 -8.30 -16.50
C VAL A 351 5.52 -8.05 -17.52
N ASP A 352 6.71 -8.55 -17.26
CA ASP A 352 7.92 -8.33 -18.08
C ASP A 352 7.71 -8.66 -19.56
N SER A 353 6.95 -9.73 -19.84
CA SER A 353 6.65 -10.15 -21.21
C SER A 353 5.83 -9.13 -21.99
N LYS A 354 4.95 -8.37 -21.32
CA LYS A 354 4.17 -7.28 -21.94
C LYS A 354 5.03 -6.04 -22.16
N VAL A 355 5.84 -5.66 -21.16
CA VAL A 355 6.74 -4.49 -21.24
C VAL A 355 7.66 -4.58 -22.45
N ARG A 356 8.17 -5.79 -22.75
CA ARG A 356 9.13 -6.03 -23.85
C ARG A 356 8.49 -6.31 -25.21
N GLN A 357 7.16 -6.32 -25.34
CA GLN A 357 6.51 -6.51 -26.64
C GLN A 357 6.82 -5.35 -27.59
N LYS A 358 7.25 -5.66 -28.82
CA LYS A 358 7.60 -4.67 -29.84
C LYS A 358 6.49 -3.63 -30.04
N ARG A 359 5.22 -4.08 -30.14
CA ARG A 359 4.07 -3.16 -30.31
C ARG A 359 3.89 -2.19 -29.13
N VAL A 360 4.19 -2.63 -27.89
CA VAL A 360 4.12 -1.78 -26.69
C VAL A 360 5.25 -0.76 -26.73
N VAL A 361 6.49 -1.21 -27.02
CA VAL A 361 7.67 -0.35 -27.12
C VAL A 361 7.49 0.72 -28.21
N GLU A 362 6.95 0.35 -29.37
CA GLU A 362 6.71 1.32 -30.45
C GLU A 362 5.63 2.35 -30.08
N LEU A 363 4.59 1.94 -29.38
CA LEU A 363 3.56 2.89 -28.96
C LEU A 363 4.05 3.80 -27.81
N MET A 364 4.86 3.28 -26.87
CA MET A 364 5.49 4.11 -25.84
C MET A 364 6.29 5.28 -26.41
N LYS A 365 6.99 5.11 -27.55
CA LYS A 365 7.75 6.17 -28.21
C LYS A 365 6.88 7.32 -28.72
N ARG A 366 5.58 7.10 -28.88
CA ARG A 366 4.59 8.11 -29.32
C ARG A 366 3.93 8.83 -28.14
N VAL A 367 4.30 8.50 -26.90
CA VAL A 367 3.73 9.11 -25.69
C VAL A 367 4.71 10.14 -25.14
N THR A 368 4.24 11.37 -24.95
CA THR A 368 4.99 12.46 -24.32
C THR A 368 4.31 12.86 -23.02
N LEU A 369 5.07 12.83 -21.92
CA LEU A 369 4.65 13.38 -20.62
C LEU A 369 5.23 14.79 -20.49
N TYR A 370 4.41 15.76 -20.12
CA TYR A 370 4.85 17.16 -19.88
C TYR A 370 4.15 17.76 -18.66
N VAL A 371 4.74 18.81 -18.10
CA VAL A 371 4.09 19.62 -17.07
C VAL A 371 3.17 20.62 -17.77
N ASP A 372 1.88 20.55 -17.45
CA ASP A 372 0.83 21.43 -17.97
C ASP A 372 0.70 22.63 -17.01
N ASP A 373 0.96 23.84 -17.50
CA ASP A 373 0.97 25.06 -16.68
C ASP A 373 -0.36 25.33 -15.97
N GLU A 374 -1.50 25.02 -16.63
CA GLU A 374 -2.82 25.15 -16.01
C GLU A 374 -2.99 24.16 -14.85
N LEU A 375 -2.58 22.89 -15.06
CA LEU A 375 -2.71 21.86 -14.04
C LEU A 375 -1.72 22.09 -12.89
N GLU A 376 -0.52 22.62 -13.16
CA GLU A 376 0.45 23.04 -12.14
C GLU A 376 -0.11 24.17 -11.27
N ALA A 377 -0.71 25.20 -11.88
CA ALA A 377 -1.31 26.33 -11.17
C ALA A 377 -2.48 25.95 -10.25
N LEU A 378 -3.19 24.86 -10.54
CA LEU A 378 -4.26 24.33 -9.69
C LEU A 378 -3.74 23.68 -8.39
N GLY A 379 -2.43 23.42 -8.29
CA GLY A 379 -1.80 22.84 -7.11
C GLY A 379 -1.81 21.32 -7.05
N PHE A 380 -1.49 20.78 -5.86
CA PHE A 380 -1.14 19.37 -5.66
C PHE A 380 -2.13 18.59 -4.77
N ASP A 381 -3.31 19.17 -4.52
CA ASP A 381 -4.37 18.53 -3.74
C ASP A 381 -5.05 17.36 -4.48
N GLN A 382 -4.96 17.35 -5.81
CA GLN A 382 -5.45 16.28 -6.68
C GLN A 382 -4.42 15.94 -7.75
N VAL A 383 -4.47 14.70 -8.24
CA VAL A 383 -3.69 14.27 -9.41
C VAL A 383 -4.52 14.53 -10.66
N ARG A 384 -4.23 15.64 -11.32
CA ARG A 384 -4.93 16.03 -12.55
C ARG A 384 -4.16 15.52 -13.75
N SER A 385 -4.89 15.05 -14.76
CA SER A 385 -4.29 14.62 -16.02
C SER A 385 -5.13 15.08 -17.20
N ARG A 386 -4.48 15.66 -18.20
CA ARG A 386 -5.04 16.00 -19.51
C ARG A 386 -4.40 15.09 -20.55
N ILE A 387 -5.20 14.53 -21.47
CA ILE A 387 -4.70 13.72 -22.57
C ILE A 387 -5.15 14.35 -23.86
N ARG A 388 -4.20 14.47 -24.82
CA ARG A 388 -4.44 14.83 -26.20
C ARG A 388 -3.91 13.70 -27.09
N ILE A 389 -4.80 13.11 -27.90
CA ILE A 389 -4.50 12.04 -28.85
C ILE A 389 -4.63 12.63 -30.26
N LYS A 390 -3.51 12.69 -31.00
CA LYS A 390 -3.50 13.05 -32.41
C LYS A 390 -3.57 11.78 -33.25
N LEU A 391 -4.48 11.75 -34.19
CA LEU A 391 -4.68 10.63 -35.12
C LEU A 391 -4.01 10.91 -36.47
N HIS A 392 -3.61 9.85 -37.18
CA HIS A 392 -3.03 9.96 -38.53
C HIS A 392 -3.93 10.63 -39.56
N ASN A 393 -5.25 10.65 -39.34
CA ASN A 393 -6.21 11.38 -40.19
C ASN A 393 -6.34 12.87 -39.84
N GLY A 394 -5.51 13.41 -38.97
CA GLY A 394 -5.50 14.80 -38.52
C GLY A 394 -6.49 15.15 -37.43
N ARG A 395 -7.40 14.24 -37.01
CA ARG A 395 -8.29 14.46 -35.87
C ARG A 395 -7.51 14.48 -34.55
N THR A 396 -7.93 15.34 -33.64
CA THR A 396 -7.45 15.36 -32.26
C THR A 396 -8.60 15.04 -31.31
N ILE A 397 -8.33 14.22 -30.31
CA ILE A 397 -9.25 13.82 -29.25
C ILE A 397 -8.63 14.25 -27.93
N GLU A 398 -9.38 14.97 -27.11
CA GLU A 398 -8.90 15.48 -25.83
C GLU A 398 -9.85 15.10 -24.69
N GLY A 399 -9.29 15.07 -23.47
CA GLY A 399 -10.02 14.92 -22.25
C GLY A 399 -9.20 15.31 -21.02
N ARG A 400 -9.87 15.44 -19.89
CA ARG A 400 -9.27 15.76 -18.59
C ARG A 400 -9.96 15.00 -17.47
N TYR A 401 -9.19 14.46 -16.55
CA TYR A 401 -9.67 13.98 -15.25
C TYR A 401 -8.87 14.61 -14.12
N ASP A 402 -9.57 15.06 -13.09
CA ASP A 402 -8.97 15.65 -11.91
C ASP A 402 -8.72 14.58 -10.83
N VAL A 403 -9.55 13.54 -10.80
CA VAL A 403 -9.41 12.40 -9.88
C VAL A 403 -9.63 11.07 -10.61
N ALA A 404 -8.92 10.04 -10.17
CA ALA A 404 -9.11 8.69 -10.68
C ALA A 404 -10.30 7.99 -10.01
N ARG A 405 -10.79 6.93 -10.62
CA ARG A 405 -11.66 5.94 -9.98
C ARG A 405 -10.96 5.39 -8.72
N GLY A 406 -11.74 5.18 -7.65
CA GLY A 406 -11.23 4.76 -6.34
C GLY A 406 -10.82 5.93 -5.44
N HIS A 407 -10.77 7.17 -5.95
CA HIS A 407 -10.69 8.37 -5.12
C HIS A 407 -11.98 8.54 -4.30
N PRO A 408 -11.96 9.14 -3.08
CA PRO A 408 -13.18 9.38 -2.30
C PRO A 408 -14.27 10.16 -3.03
N GLU A 409 -13.92 11.06 -3.94
CA GLU A 409 -14.89 11.81 -4.80
C GLU A 409 -15.40 10.96 -5.99
N ARG A 410 -14.74 9.84 -6.33
CA ARG A 410 -15.13 8.90 -7.37
C ARG A 410 -14.92 7.45 -6.88
N PRO A 411 -15.62 7.04 -5.81
CA PRO A 411 -15.36 5.77 -5.13
C PRO A 411 -15.74 4.57 -6.01
N MET A 412 -15.01 3.48 -5.82
CA MET A 412 -15.39 2.19 -6.41
C MET A 412 -16.62 1.63 -5.69
N SER A 413 -17.58 1.15 -6.47
CA SER A 413 -18.74 0.41 -5.96
C SER A 413 -18.30 -0.93 -5.35
N TRP A 414 -19.19 -1.52 -4.52
CA TRP A 414 -18.93 -2.86 -3.97
C TRP A 414 -18.71 -3.92 -5.05
N THR A 415 -19.42 -3.82 -6.18
CA THR A 415 -19.26 -4.74 -7.32
C THR A 415 -17.87 -4.60 -7.94
N GLU A 416 -17.39 -3.37 -8.18
CA GLU A 416 -16.04 -3.13 -8.71
C GLU A 416 -14.95 -3.61 -7.75
N LEU A 417 -15.13 -3.41 -6.44
CA LEU A 417 -14.22 -3.95 -5.43
C LEU A 417 -14.22 -5.47 -5.41
N ALA A 418 -15.40 -6.10 -5.53
CA ALA A 418 -15.52 -7.54 -5.61
C ALA A 418 -14.88 -8.12 -6.87
N ASP A 419 -14.98 -7.43 -8.00
CA ASP A 419 -14.35 -7.85 -9.26
C ASP A 419 -12.82 -7.68 -9.20
N LYS A 420 -12.30 -6.58 -8.64
CA LYS A 420 -10.88 -6.43 -8.34
C LYS A 420 -10.39 -7.53 -7.40
N PHE A 421 -11.16 -7.82 -6.33
CA PHE A 421 -10.83 -8.91 -5.42
C PHE A 421 -10.77 -10.27 -6.13
N LYS A 422 -11.74 -10.61 -6.97
CA LYS A 422 -11.74 -11.86 -7.74
C LYS A 422 -10.54 -11.98 -8.67
N GLU A 423 -10.19 -10.90 -9.38
CA GLU A 423 -8.99 -10.87 -10.24
C GLU A 423 -7.72 -11.15 -9.42
N CYS A 424 -7.54 -10.46 -8.31
CA CYS A 424 -6.41 -10.65 -7.41
C CYS A 424 -6.38 -12.05 -6.78
N ALA A 425 -7.49 -12.46 -6.18
CA ALA A 425 -7.61 -13.73 -5.45
C ALA A 425 -7.43 -14.95 -6.37
N GLY A 426 -7.88 -14.86 -7.62
CA GLY A 426 -7.77 -15.92 -8.62
C GLY A 426 -6.34 -16.37 -8.91
N LEU A 427 -5.34 -15.58 -8.55
CA LEU A 427 -3.93 -15.96 -8.64
C LEU A 427 -3.47 -16.94 -7.55
N ALA A 428 -4.18 -17.01 -6.41
CA ALA A 428 -3.74 -17.74 -5.23
C ALA A 428 -4.76 -18.76 -4.70
N VAL A 429 -6.06 -18.49 -4.83
CA VAL A 429 -7.14 -19.33 -4.29
C VAL A 429 -8.16 -19.72 -5.36
N PRO A 430 -8.95 -20.80 -5.16
CA PRO A 430 -10.05 -21.17 -6.05
C PRO A 430 -11.16 -20.10 -6.10
N ALA A 431 -11.90 -20.03 -7.21
CA ALA A 431 -12.99 -19.07 -7.41
C ALA A 431 -14.08 -19.16 -6.32
N ASP A 432 -14.45 -20.36 -5.89
CA ASP A 432 -15.43 -20.57 -4.80
C ASP A 432 -14.98 -19.96 -3.49
N ASN A 433 -13.67 -20.06 -3.18
CA ASN A 433 -13.08 -19.42 -2.01
C ASN A 433 -13.14 -17.88 -2.14
N ALA A 434 -12.87 -17.34 -3.33
CA ALA A 434 -12.96 -15.91 -3.57
C ALA A 434 -14.39 -15.39 -3.35
N GLY A 435 -15.41 -16.07 -3.89
CA GLY A 435 -16.82 -15.76 -3.64
C GLY A 435 -17.15 -15.78 -2.14
N ARG A 436 -16.71 -16.85 -1.45
CA ARG A 436 -16.93 -16.99 0.00
C ARG A 436 -16.27 -15.86 0.82
N VAL A 437 -15.09 -15.39 0.45
CA VAL A 437 -14.44 -14.25 1.13
C VAL A 437 -15.28 -13.00 0.98
N ILE A 438 -15.77 -12.67 -0.22
CA ILE A 438 -16.62 -11.50 -0.46
C ILE A 438 -17.85 -11.53 0.45
N ASP A 439 -18.54 -12.68 0.54
CA ASP A 439 -19.72 -12.86 1.40
C ASP A 439 -19.37 -12.70 2.89
N LEU A 440 -18.23 -13.24 3.33
CA LEU A 440 -17.78 -13.12 4.72
C LEU A 440 -17.42 -11.69 5.08
N ILE A 441 -16.78 -10.95 4.18
CA ILE A 441 -16.45 -9.53 4.41
C ILE A 441 -17.73 -8.67 4.40
N ALA A 442 -18.70 -8.94 3.53
CA ALA A 442 -19.97 -8.21 3.54
C ALA A 442 -20.69 -8.27 4.90
N ARG A 443 -20.56 -9.40 5.61
CA ARG A 443 -21.13 -9.61 6.97
C ARG A 443 -20.09 -9.75 8.07
N LEU A 444 -18.91 -9.12 7.90
CA LEU A 444 -17.74 -9.33 8.78
C LEU A 444 -18.06 -9.11 10.26
N ALA A 445 -18.79 -8.04 10.60
CA ALA A 445 -19.16 -7.73 11.99
C ALA A 445 -19.95 -8.86 12.69
N GLN A 446 -20.65 -9.71 11.94
CA GLN A 446 -21.48 -10.80 12.48
C GLN A 446 -20.68 -12.07 12.76
N LEU A 447 -19.43 -12.14 12.32
CA LEU A 447 -18.59 -13.34 12.51
C LEU A 447 -18.21 -13.50 13.99
N LYS A 448 -18.54 -14.65 14.56
CA LYS A 448 -18.15 -15.02 15.94
C LYS A 448 -16.64 -15.29 16.06
N THR A 449 -15.98 -15.68 14.98
CA THR A 449 -14.52 -15.88 14.89
C THR A 449 -14.05 -15.61 13.45
N LEU A 450 -12.76 -15.36 13.25
CA LEU A 450 -12.15 -15.16 11.94
C LEU A 450 -11.88 -16.49 11.20
N ASN A 451 -12.04 -17.64 11.83
CA ASN A 451 -11.70 -18.95 11.25
C ASN A 451 -12.31 -19.21 9.87
N PRO A 452 -13.61 -18.90 9.59
CA PRO A 452 -14.17 -19.08 8.25
C PRO A 452 -13.46 -18.25 7.18
N LEU A 453 -13.10 -17.01 7.52
CA LEU A 453 -12.38 -16.10 6.64
C LEU A 453 -10.94 -16.60 6.38
N ILE A 454 -10.20 -16.93 7.43
CA ILE A 454 -8.83 -17.44 7.33
C ILE A 454 -8.78 -18.72 6.47
N ARG A 455 -9.72 -19.64 6.64
CA ARG A 455 -9.79 -20.86 5.81
C ARG A 455 -10.04 -20.55 4.33
N ALA A 456 -10.88 -19.57 4.01
CA ALA A 456 -11.17 -19.20 2.64
C ALA A 456 -9.97 -18.47 1.97
N LEU A 457 -9.13 -17.80 2.77
CA LEU A 457 -7.89 -17.14 2.31
C LEU A 457 -6.69 -18.08 2.17
N GLY A 458 -6.80 -19.32 2.63
CA GLY A 458 -5.77 -20.35 2.49
C GLY A 458 -5.80 -21.03 1.13
N SER A 459 -4.66 -21.48 0.61
CA SER A 459 -4.59 -22.31 -0.59
C SER A 459 -5.00 -23.76 -0.26
N SER A 460 -5.97 -24.30 -0.98
CA SER A 460 -6.37 -25.71 -0.87
C SER A 460 -5.45 -26.68 -1.62
N LYS A 461 -4.56 -26.18 -2.47
CA LYS A 461 -3.62 -27.00 -3.27
C LYS A 461 -2.19 -26.78 -2.78
N ALA A 462 -1.54 -27.86 -2.35
CA ALA A 462 -0.09 -27.92 -2.42
C ALA A 462 0.30 -27.70 -3.90
N ARG A 463 0.78 -26.49 -4.25
CA ARG A 463 1.29 -26.21 -5.59
C ARG A 463 2.36 -27.27 -5.89
N LYS A 464 2.22 -28.00 -7.01
CA LYS A 464 3.27 -28.85 -7.53
C LYS A 464 4.57 -28.05 -7.42
N LYS A 465 5.58 -28.62 -6.77
CA LYS A 465 6.92 -28.07 -6.60
C LYS A 465 7.47 -27.65 -7.97
N SER A 466 7.28 -26.42 -8.36
CA SER A 466 8.23 -25.77 -9.26
C SER A 466 9.44 -25.49 -8.38
N SER A 467 10.50 -26.26 -8.57
CA SER A 467 11.80 -25.98 -7.95
C SER A 467 12.13 -24.50 -8.17
N PRO A 468 12.55 -23.74 -7.14
CA PRO A 468 13.14 -22.45 -7.39
C PRO A 468 14.34 -22.71 -8.30
N ARG A 469 14.31 -22.20 -9.54
CA ARG A 469 15.55 -22.00 -10.27
C ARG A 469 16.32 -21.01 -9.41
N LEU A 470 17.29 -21.53 -8.66
CA LEU A 470 18.37 -20.74 -8.12
C LEU A 470 18.95 -20.00 -9.33
N ILE A 471 18.66 -18.72 -9.45
CA ILE A 471 19.38 -17.85 -10.35
C ILE A 471 20.77 -17.75 -9.72
N HIS A 472 21.66 -18.67 -10.08
CA HIS A 472 23.08 -18.43 -10.01
C HIS A 472 23.35 -17.30 -11.02
N ALA A 473 23.22 -16.05 -10.53
CA ALA A 473 23.86 -14.93 -11.18
C ALA A 473 25.37 -15.29 -11.20
N SER A 474 25.85 -15.65 -12.37
CA SER A 474 27.27 -15.78 -12.65
C SER A 474 27.91 -14.43 -12.30
N LEU A 475 28.60 -14.40 -11.18
CA LEU A 475 29.63 -13.42 -10.87
C LEU A 475 30.77 -13.62 -11.87
N GLN A 476 30.68 -13.05 -13.05
CA GLN A 476 31.80 -12.91 -13.96
C GLN A 476 32.17 -11.44 -14.08
N HIS A 477 33.32 -11.16 -13.45
CA HIS A 477 34.26 -10.10 -13.78
C HIS A 477 33.77 -8.63 -13.78
N THR A 478 33.83 -8.00 -12.62
CA THR A 478 34.25 -6.60 -12.54
C THR A 478 35.72 -6.57 -12.17
N LYS A 479 36.52 -6.06 -13.14
CA LYS A 479 37.95 -5.83 -12.99
C LYS A 479 38.22 -4.94 -11.78
N GLU A 480 39.13 -5.35 -10.93
CA GLU A 480 39.75 -4.59 -9.86
C GLU A 480 40.25 -3.24 -10.38
N HIS A 481 39.65 -2.13 -9.98
CA HIS A 481 40.30 -0.84 -10.00
C HIS A 481 41.22 -0.73 -8.79
N LYS A 482 42.53 -0.91 -9.05
CA LYS A 482 43.61 -0.64 -8.10
C LYS A 482 43.56 0.82 -7.68
N TRP A 483 43.26 1.07 -6.42
CA TRP A 483 43.52 2.33 -5.77
C TRP A 483 45.00 2.52 -5.56
N ASN A 484 45.64 3.35 -6.37
CA ASN A 484 46.98 3.84 -6.14
C ASN A 484 47.01 4.82 -4.97
N ARG A 485 47.58 4.37 -3.86
CA ARG A 485 47.99 5.27 -2.78
C ARG A 485 49.27 6.00 -3.23
N THR A 486 49.19 7.27 -3.51
CA THR A 486 50.36 8.16 -3.44
C THR A 486 50.26 9.00 -2.19
N ARG A 487 51.12 8.74 -1.23
CA ARG A 487 51.48 9.67 -0.16
C ARG A 487 52.47 10.69 -0.73
N LYS A 488 52.36 11.97 -0.39
CA LYS A 488 53.40 12.84 0.16
C LYS A 488 53.10 14.30 -0.09
N PRO A 489 53.73 15.18 0.70
CA PRO A 489 53.79 15.33 2.17
C PRO A 489 52.82 16.36 2.71
#